data_a4039884c5eb59aa801136b42a6cb807
#
_entry.id   a4039884c5eb59aa801136b42a6cb807
#
_cell.length_a   1.000
_cell.length_b   1.000
_cell.length_c   1.000
_cell.angle_alpha   90.00
_cell.angle_beta   90.00
_cell.angle_gamma   90.00
#
_symmetry.space_group_name_H-M   'P 1'
#
loop_
_entity.id
_entity.type
_entity.pdbx_description
1 polymer ?
#
loop_
_entity_poly.entity_id
_entity_poly.type
_entity_poly.pdbx_seq_one_letter_code
_entity_poly.pdbx_strand_id
1 'polypeptide(L)'
;MDVIVTIQHPAHVHFFRNAIEELEHRGHDVHVFAREKDIAIDLLEAYGIDHEVIAGRASNLPGKAAIQLAYEWRLFRRARKIGPDVMMAIGEPGVVHVSAALGCRDIVFTDTEHATYRKRFVYPMADRVCSPEFYQDDIGENHVKYPGYHELAYLHPDRFEPDPAIAEEIGLAPDEQLVVMRLVSWEAAHDIGDEGIDDIADAVERLEAEGARVIITAEGDLPPELEDRELSVAPERIHDLLYRADLFVGESATMATESAVLGTPAILVSTIEGMGNVRELRDEYGLVFSYADGRRHERAIQKAVSILDGDEDWAERRRQLLADKIDTTNFVTALVEDDATSVDVFRNPALPDQ
;
A
#
# COMPACT_ATOMS: atom_id res chain seq x y z
N MET A 1 0.08 15.84 22.75
CA MET A 1 0.55 14.47 23.08
C MET A 1 1.84 14.21 22.34
N ASP A 2 2.72 13.40 22.92
CA ASP A 2 3.87 12.86 22.23
C ASP A 2 3.47 11.54 21.54
N VAL A 3 3.60 11.50 20.21
CA VAL A 3 3.19 10.36 19.38
C VAL A 3 4.42 9.77 18.69
N ILE A 4 4.61 8.46 18.78
CA ILE A 4 5.67 7.77 18.04
C ILE A 4 5.07 6.99 16.88
N VAL A 5 5.62 7.17 15.68
CA VAL A 5 5.28 6.41 14.47
C VAL A 5 6.50 5.61 14.02
N THR A 6 6.33 4.33 13.71
CA THR A 6 7.43 3.51 13.17
C THR A 6 7.19 3.11 11.72
N ILE A 7 8.22 3.31 10.90
CA ILE A 7 8.21 3.07 9.45
C ILE A 7 9.18 1.94 9.12
N GLN A 8 8.69 0.88 8.46
CA GLN A 8 9.50 -0.29 8.09
C GLN A 8 9.37 -0.70 6.62
N HIS A 9 8.52 0.01 5.86
CA HIS A 9 8.26 -0.30 4.45
C HIS A 9 7.79 0.98 3.74
N PRO A 10 8.03 1.16 2.43
CA PRO A 10 7.51 2.30 1.67
C PRO A 10 6.00 2.54 1.84
N ALA A 11 5.18 1.49 1.82
CA ALA A 11 3.74 1.60 2.04
C ALA A 11 3.37 2.21 3.42
N HIS A 12 4.22 2.03 4.45
CA HIS A 12 3.98 2.67 5.75
C HIS A 12 4.19 4.19 5.69
N VAL A 13 5.12 4.67 4.85
CA VAL A 13 5.31 6.11 4.62
C VAL A 13 4.03 6.71 4.04
N HIS A 14 3.51 6.11 2.98
CA HIS A 14 2.26 6.56 2.37
C HIS A 14 1.10 6.54 3.36
N PHE A 15 0.93 5.44 4.10
CA PHE A 15 -0.15 5.27 5.08
C PHE A 15 -0.13 6.33 6.19
N PHE A 16 1.03 6.65 6.74
CA PHE A 16 1.13 7.55 7.89
C PHE A 16 1.36 9.01 7.54
N ARG A 17 1.80 9.37 6.31
CA ARG A 17 2.19 10.75 5.97
C ARG A 17 1.13 11.80 6.30
N ASN A 18 -0.12 11.58 5.88
CA ASN A 18 -1.20 12.51 6.14
C ASN A 18 -1.62 12.54 7.62
N ALA A 19 -1.55 11.40 8.30
CA ALA A 19 -1.83 11.34 9.73
C ALA A 19 -0.75 12.06 10.56
N ILE A 20 0.51 11.96 10.18
CA ILE A 20 1.62 12.69 10.80
C ILE A 20 1.38 14.19 10.65
N GLU A 21 1.19 14.68 9.42
CA GLU A 21 0.94 16.08 9.12
C GLU A 21 -0.28 16.61 9.88
N GLU A 22 -1.38 15.89 9.88
CA GLU A 22 -2.60 16.31 10.55
C GLU A 22 -2.46 16.35 12.07
N LEU A 23 -1.78 15.38 12.67
CA LEU A 23 -1.49 15.36 14.12
C LEU A 23 -0.59 16.55 14.52
N GLU A 24 0.45 16.85 13.74
CA GLU A 24 1.32 18.00 13.96
C GLU A 24 0.53 19.33 13.85
N HIS A 25 -0.33 19.48 12.84
CA HIS A 25 -1.21 20.65 12.70
C HIS A 25 -2.19 20.81 13.88
N ARG A 26 -2.59 19.71 14.52
CA ARG A 26 -3.43 19.72 15.74
C ARG A 26 -2.63 19.95 17.02
N GLY A 27 -1.30 20.13 16.91
CA GLY A 27 -0.41 20.48 18.03
C GLY A 27 0.09 19.28 18.83
N HIS A 28 0.15 18.12 18.22
CA HIS A 28 0.87 16.96 18.77
C HIS A 28 2.33 16.96 18.34
N ASP A 29 3.21 16.44 19.19
CA ASP A 29 4.63 16.24 18.86
C ASP A 29 4.80 14.81 18.27
N VAL A 30 5.03 14.72 16.94
CA VAL A 30 5.15 13.43 16.26
C VAL A 30 6.63 13.07 16.04
N HIS A 31 7.02 11.89 16.46
CA HIS A 31 8.38 11.36 16.35
C HIS A 31 8.40 10.14 15.43
N VAL A 32 9.06 10.24 14.29
CA VAL A 32 9.11 9.17 13.30
C VAL A 32 10.42 8.40 13.41
N PHE A 33 10.32 7.09 13.64
CA PHE A 33 11.47 6.18 13.64
C PHE A 33 11.40 5.22 12.45
N ALA A 34 12.45 5.24 11.62
CA ALA A 34 12.49 4.45 10.41
C ALA A 34 13.51 3.31 10.47
N ARG A 35 13.24 2.26 9.71
CA ARG A 35 14.21 1.24 9.32
C ARG A 35 14.62 1.50 7.87
N GLU A 36 15.92 1.44 7.60
CA GLU A 36 16.41 1.47 6.22
C GLU A 36 15.89 0.25 5.45
N LYS A 37 14.93 0.48 4.56
CA LYS A 37 14.37 -0.55 3.69
C LYS A 37 13.86 0.06 2.39
N ASP A 38 14.34 -0.48 1.27
CA ASP A 38 13.95 -0.09 -0.08
C ASP A 38 14.02 1.44 -0.25
N ILE A 39 13.00 2.06 -0.81
CA ILE A 39 12.89 3.51 -1.00
C ILE A 39 12.21 4.25 0.15
N ALA A 40 12.02 3.61 1.34
CA ALA A 40 11.26 4.22 2.42
C ALA A 40 11.89 5.51 2.96
N ILE A 41 13.22 5.57 3.02
CA ILE A 41 13.94 6.77 3.48
C ILE A 41 13.83 7.89 2.43
N ASP A 42 14.01 7.56 1.16
CA ASP A 42 13.90 8.52 0.06
C ASP A 42 12.49 9.15 0.02
N LEU A 43 11.45 8.35 0.28
CA LEU A 43 10.06 8.83 0.38
C LEU A 43 9.85 9.75 1.60
N LEU A 44 10.41 9.42 2.77
CA LEU A 44 10.32 10.29 3.94
C LEU A 44 10.98 11.64 3.68
N GLU A 45 12.14 11.64 3.02
CA GLU A 45 12.84 12.86 2.59
C GLU A 45 12.04 13.64 1.55
N ALA A 46 11.50 12.98 0.53
CA ALA A 46 10.70 13.60 -0.53
C ALA A 46 9.43 14.27 0.02
N TYR A 47 8.79 13.67 1.03
CA TYR A 47 7.62 14.25 1.70
C TYR A 47 7.97 15.24 2.83
N GLY A 48 9.26 15.49 3.09
CA GLY A 48 9.71 16.41 4.12
C GLY A 48 9.37 15.96 5.55
N ILE A 49 9.24 14.66 5.79
CA ILE A 49 8.93 14.10 7.10
C ILE A 49 10.22 13.93 7.90
N ASP A 50 10.33 14.67 9.02
CA ASP A 50 11.45 14.52 9.94
C ASP A 50 11.47 13.13 10.56
N HIS A 51 12.60 12.42 10.48
CA HIS A 51 12.70 11.04 10.93
C HIS A 51 14.10 10.68 11.46
N GLU A 52 14.16 9.66 12.31
CA GLU A 52 15.44 9.06 12.75
C GLU A 52 15.53 7.61 12.28
N VAL A 53 16.58 7.26 11.53
CA VAL A 53 16.85 5.87 11.13
C VAL A 53 17.51 5.12 12.28
N ILE A 54 16.80 4.15 12.86
CA ILE A 54 17.27 3.42 14.05
C ILE A 54 17.67 1.95 13.77
N ALA A 55 17.49 1.45 12.54
CA ALA A 55 18.02 0.15 12.11
C ALA A 55 18.33 0.12 10.62
N GLY A 56 19.36 -0.63 10.25
CA GLY A 56 19.73 -0.93 8.87
C GLY A 56 19.22 -2.28 8.38
N ARG A 57 19.75 -2.74 7.23
CA ARG A 57 19.39 -4.01 6.55
C ARG A 57 20.17 -5.21 7.12
N ALA A 58 19.58 -6.43 7.03
CA ALA A 58 20.26 -7.70 7.28
C ALA A 58 19.97 -8.72 6.17
N SER A 59 21.01 -9.44 5.77
CA SER A 59 20.95 -10.44 4.68
C SER A 59 20.68 -11.87 5.13
N ASN A 60 20.88 -12.22 6.41
CA ASN A 60 20.72 -13.59 6.91
C ASN A 60 19.81 -13.67 8.15
N LEU A 61 19.23 -14.86 8.43
CA LEU A 61 18.27 -15.08 9.52
C LEU A 61 18.81 -14.73 10.92
N PRO A 62 20.02 -15.17 11.35
CA PRO A 62 20.58 -14.76 12.63
C PRO A 62 20.82 -13.26 12.72
N GLY A 63 21.26 -12.64 11.62
CA GLY A 63 21.40 -11.19 11.50
C GLY A 63 20.08 -10.45 11.62
N LYS A 64 19.00 -10.96 11.00
CA LYS A 64 17.65 -10.40 11.12
C LYS A 64 17.17 -10.39 12.57
N ALA A 65 17.36 -11.47 13.34
CA ALA A 65 17.00 -11.52 14.75
C ALA A 65 17.83 -10.55 15.60
N ALA A 66 19.15 -10.49 15.37
CA ALA A 66 20.03 -9.54 16.08
C ALA A 66 19.69 -8.07 15.77
N ILE A 67 19.39 -7.76 14.51
CA ILE A 67 18.95 -6.41 14.10
C ILE A 67 17.58 -6.09 14.71
N GLN A 68 16.65 -7.04 14.79
CA GLN A 68 15.34 -6.81 15.43
C GLN A 68 15.52 -6.46 16.92
N LEU A 69 16.33 -7.21 17.66
CA LEU A 69 16.60 -6.92 19.07
C LEU A 69 17.31 -5.57 19.25
N ALA A 70 18.28 -5.25 18.39
CA ALA A 70 18.98 -3.97 18.42
C ALA A 70 18.02 -2.81 18.07
N TYR A 71 17.12 -3.01 17.14
CA TYR A 71 16.05 -2.07 16.78
C TYR A 71 15.13 -1.79 17.96
N GLU A 72 14.56 -2.84 18.57
CA GLU A 72 13.67 -2.71 19.73
C GLU A 72 14.36 -2.01 20.91
N TRP A 73 15.64 -2.34 21.16
CA TRP A 73 16.42 -1.67 22.18
C TRP A 73 16.66 -0.19 21.89
N ARG A 74 16.94 0.18 20.65
CA ARG A 74 17.11 1.58 20.24
C ARG A 74 15.77 2.32 20.33
N LEU A 75 14.69 1.72 19.85
CA LEU A 75 13.33 2.27 19.95
C LEU A 75 12.96 2.51 21.42
N PHE A 76 13.16 1.52 22.30
CA PHE A 76 12.93 1.66 23.74
C PHE A 76 13.72 2.83 24.34
N ARG A 77 14.99 2.96 24.00
CA ARG A 77 15.82 4.05 24.53
C ARG A 77 15.37 5.43 24.08
N ARG A 78 14.88 5.54 22.84
CA ARG A 78 14.31 6.79 22.30
C ARG A 78 12.97 7.08 22.94
N ALA A 79 12.06 6.15 22.87
CA ALA A 79 10.72 6.26 23.43
C ALA A 79 10.76 6.61 24.95
N ARG A 80 11.65 5.97 25.73
CA ARG A 80 11.81 6.32 27.16
C ARG A 80 12.25 7.76 27.41
N LYS A 81 12.96 8.40 26.47
CA LYS A 81 13.38 9.82 26.62
C LYS A 81 12.25 10.76 26.24
N ILE A 82 11.45 10.40 25.28
CA ILE A 82 10.30 11.15 24.79
C ILE A 82 9.17 11.05 25.82
N GLY A 83 8.87 9.87 26.33
CA GLY A 83 7.74 9.61 27.18
C GLY A 83 6.41 9.63 26.40
N PRO A 84 6.27 8.83 25.32
CA PRO A 84 5.13 8.97 24.42
C PRO A 84 3.81 8.61 25.10
N ASP A 85 2.75 9.28 24.69
CA ASP A 85 1.37 8.94 25.05
C ASP A 85 0.86 7.77 24.20
N VAL A 86 1.25 7.75 22.90
CA VAL A 86 0.80 6.75 21.92
C VAL A 86 1.95 6.33 21.02
N MET A 87 2.00 5.05 20.69
CA MET A 87 2.90 4.50 19.68
C MET A 87 2.10 3.81 18.57
N MET A 88 2.45 4.07 17.29
CA MET A 88 1.76 3.50 16.13
C MET A 88 2.69 2.75 15.19
N ALA A 89 2.17 1.68 14.60
CA ALA A 89 2.89 0.88 13.59
C ALA A 89 1.95 0.08 12.68
N ILE A 90 2.47 -0.38 11.54
CA ILE A 90 1.84 -1.45 10.76
C ILE A 90 2.57 -2.75 11.06
N GLY A 91 1.89 -3.69 11.74
CA GLY A 91 2.35 -5.06 11.99
C GLY A 91 3.71 -5.20 12.70
N GLU A 92 4.13 -4.22 13.51
CA GLU A 92 5.46 -4.14 14.11
C GLU A 92 5.46 -4.61 15.57
N PRO A 93 6.15 -5.74 15.89
CA PRO A 93 6.24 -6.22 17.28
C PRO A 93 6.93 -5.26 18.24
N GLY A 94 7.93 -4.53 17.77
CA GLY A 94 8.73 -3.65 18.62
C GLY A 94 7.91 -2.52 19.26
N VAL A 95 6.90 -2.02 18.56
CA VAL A 95 5.98 -1.01 19.13
C VAL A 95 5.23 -1.60 20.32
N VAL A 96 4.64 -2.79 20.16
CA VAL A 96 3.88 -3.47 21.23
C VAL A 96 4.76 -3.80 22.45
N HIS A 97 5.99 -4.30 22.21
CA HIS A 97 6.91 -4.61 23.31
C HIS A 97 7.38 -3.37 24.06
N VAL A 98 7.65 -2.29 23.33
CA VAL A 98 8.15 -1.04 23.93
C VAL A 98 7.05 -0.30 24.64
N SER A 99 5.85 -0.19 24.07
CA SER A 99 4.70 0.43 24.71
C SER A 99 4.33 -0.26 26.02
N ALA A 100 4.25 -1.60 26.02
CA ALA A 100 4.02 -2.38 27.22
C ALA A 100 5.08 -2.16 28.31
N ALA A 101 6.37 -2.01 27.91
CA ALA A 101 7.46 -1.75 28.87
C ALA A 101 7.44 -0.32 29.44
N LEU A 102 6.90 0.65 28.71
CA LEU A 102 6.80 2.06 29.13
C LEU A 102 5.45 2.40 29.76
N GLY A 103 4.40 1.58 29.53
CA GLY A 103 3.05 1.82 29.99
C GLY A 103 2.34 2.92 29.22
N CYS A 104 2.69 3.11 27.94
CA CYS A 104 1.98 3.97 27.00
C CYS A 104 1.08 3.14 26.08
N ARG A 105 0.09 3.78 25.45
CA ARG A 105 -0.86 3.14 24.55
C ARG A 105 -0.22 2.78 23.21
N ASP A 106 -0.61 1.65 22.61
CA ASP A 106 -0.22 1.32 21.24
C ASP A 106 -1.41 1.04 20.32
N ILE A 107 -1.21 1.37 19.03
CA ILE A 107 -2.16 1.12 17.95
C ILE A 107 -1.42 0.44 16.81
N VAL A 108 -1.75 -0.79 16.51
CA VAL A 108 -1.15 -1.59 15.45
C VAL A 108 -2.14 -1.74 14.30
N PHE A 109 -1.77 -1.28 13.12
CA PHE A 109 -2.56 -1.50 11.91
C PHE A 109 -2.11 -2.78 11.20
N THR A 110 -3.01 -3.44 10.50
CA THR A 110 -2.71 -4.63 9.69
C THR A 110 -3.79 -4.87 8.64
N ASP A 111 -3.36 -5.30 7.47
CA ASP A 111 -4.20 -5.73 6.34
C ASP A 111 -3.81 -7.11 5.82
N THR A 112 -2.74 -7.70 6.38
CA THR A 112 -2.13 -8.94 5.92
C THR A 112 -2.59 -10.14 6.74
N GLU A 113 -3.45 -10.99 6.17
CA GLU A 113 -4.13 -12.12 6.84
C GLU A 113 -3.19 -13.30 7.17
N HIS A 114 -2.09 -13.47 6.44
CA HIS A 114 -1.21 -14.63 6.59
C HIS A 114 -0.11 -14.49 7.66
N ALA A 115 -0.13 -13.44 8.46
CA ALA A 115 0.89 -13.14 9.48
C ALA A 115 0.69 -13.96 10.78
N THR A 116 0.72 -15.29 10.70
CA THR A 116 0.42 -16.21 11.82
C THR A 116 1.24 -15.92 13.08
N TYR A 117 2.53 -15.56 12.96
CA TYR A 117 3.36 -15.21 14.09
C TYR A 117 2.83 -13.97 14.82
N ARG A 118 2.46 -12.91 14.08
CA ARG A 118 1.94 -11.67 14.65
C ARG A 118 0.63 -11.92 15.38
N LYS A 119 -0.30 -12.66 14.78
CA LYS A 119 -1.59 -13.03 15.38
C LYS A 119 -1.43 -13.77 16.71
N ARG A 120 -0.43 -14.64 16.84
CA ARG A 120 -0.27 -15.45 18.04
C ARG A 120 0.53 -14.77 19.14
N PHE A 121 1.52 -13.95 18.82
CA PHE A 121 2.51 -13.46 19.78
C PHE A 121 2.58 -11.93 19.90
N VAL A 122 2.00 -11.19 19.01
CA VAL A 122 2.05 -9.71 18.98
C VAL A 122 0.68 -9.12 19.27
N TYR A 123 -0.30 -9.42 18.44
CA TYR A 123 -1.61 -8.79 18.53
C TYR A 123 -2.34 -9.00 19.87
N PRO A 124 -2.25 -10.15 20.56
CA PRO A 124 -2.86 -10.29 21.89
C PRO A 124 -2.25 -9.41 22.98
N MET A 125 -1.09 -8.82 22.74
CA MET A 125 -0.42 -7.91 23.67
C MET A 125 -0.65 -6.44 23.34
N ALA A 126 -1.13 -6.13 22.14
CA ALA A 126 -1.41 -4.77 21.72
C ALA A 126 -2.68 -4.21 22.40
N ASP A 127 -2.71 -2.91 22.68
CA ASP A 127 -3.91 -2.24 23.19
C ASP A 127 -5.03 -2.19 22.14
N ARG A 128 -4.65 -1.92 20.87
CA ARG A 128 -5.55 -1.91 19.72
C ARG A 128 -4.89 -2.52 18.50
N VAL A 129 -5.60 -3.39 17.81
CA VAL A 129 -5.23 -3.89 16.48
C VAL A 129 -6.32 -3.48 15.50
N CYS A 130 -5.96 -2.64 14.54
CA CYS A 130 -6.90 -2.09 13.57
C CYS A 130 -6.71 -2.72 12.20
N SER A 131 -7.78 -3.20 11.60
CA SER A 131 -7.76 -3.74 10.23
C SER A 131 -8.97 -3.29 9.42
N PRO A 132 -8.85 -3.27 8.08
CA PRO A 132 -10.02 -3.14 7.21
C PRO A 132 -11.07 -4.23 7.46
N GLU A 133 -12.33 -3.95 7.11
CA GLU A 133 -13.44 -4.90 7.30
C GLU A 133 -13.28 -6.20 6.50
N PHE A 134 -12.61 -6.14 5.35
CA PHE A 134 -12.31 -7.32 4.53
C PHE A 134 -11.39 -8.34 5.22
N TYR A 135 -10.65 -7.93 6.25
CA TYR A 135 -9.78 -8.80 7.02
C TYR A 135 -10.60 -9.88 7.75
N GLN A 136 -10.34 -11.16 7.44
CA GLN A 136 -11.22 -12.26 7.86
C GLN A 136 -10.84 -12.93 9.18
N ASP A 137 -9.56 -12.83 9.55
CA ASP A 137 -9.10 -13.48 10.76
C ASP A 137 -9.64 -12.79 12.02
N ASP A 138 -9.93 -13.57 13.04
CA ASP A 138 -10.20 -13.10 14.39
C ASP A 138 -8.87 -12.81 15.10
N ILE A 139 -8.72 -11.59 15.60
CA ILE A 139 -7.54 -11.15 16.35
C ILE A 139 -7.80 -11.15 17.86
N GLY A 140 -9.06 -11.09 18.28
CA GLY A 140 -9.47 -11.05 19.69
C GLY A 140 -10.22 -9.77 20.06
N GLU A 141 -10.34 -9.50 21.37
CA GLU A 141 -11.18 -8.41 21.92
C GLU A 141 -10.64 -7.01 21.62
N ASN A 142 -9.35 -6.87 21.36
CA ASN A 142 -8.69 -5.61 21.03
C ASN A 142 -8.71 -5.28 19.52
N HIS A 143 -9.43 -6.09 18.72
CA HIS A 143 -9.55 -5.90 17.28
C HIS A 143 -10.62 -4.85 16.93
N VAL A 144 -10.22 -3.85 16.18
CA VAL A 144 -11.09 -2.80 15.65
C VAL A 144 -11.08 -2.88 14.12
N LYS A 145 -12.25 -3.19 13.54
CA LYS A 145 -12.41 -3.21 12.08
C LYS A 145 -12.97 -1.88 11.60
N TYR A 146 -12.45 -1.36 10.47
CA TYR A 146 -12.92 -0.13 9.86
C TYR A 146 -13.29 -0.34 8.38
N PRO A 147 -14.32 0.35 7.86
CA PRO A 147 -14.75 0.24 6.47
C PRO A 147 -13.84 1.07 5.57
N GLY A 148 -12.64 0.56 5.25
CA GLY A 148 -11.64 1.28 4.49
C GLY A 148 -10.57 0.35 3.92
N TYR A 149 -9.58 0.98 3.31
CA TYR A 149 -8.33 0.37 2.85
C TYR A 149 -7.16 1.16 3.44
N HIS A 150 -5.99 0.55 3.60
CA HIS A 150 -4.77 1.28 3.95
C HIS A 150 -4.48 2.38 2.92
N GLU A 151 -4.72 2.10 1.67
CA GLU A 151 -4.52 3.00 0.54
C GLU A 151 -5.39 4.26 0.61
N LEU A 152 -6.56 4.19 1.22
CA LEU A 152 -7.43 5.36 1.45
C LEU A 152 -6.91 6.33 2.52
N ALA A 153 -5.84 5.99 3.24
CA ALA A 153 -5.15 6.97 4.08
C ALA A 153 -4.40 8.03 3.26
N TYR A 154 -4.09 7.74 1.99
CA TYR A 154 -3.32 8.64 1.14
C TYR A 154 -3.87 8.82 -0.28
N LEU A 155 -4.87 8.03 -0.70
CA LEU A 155 -5.50 8.11 -2.03
C LEU A 155 -6.99 8.46 -1.97
N HIS A 156 -7.53 8.74 -0.76
CA HIS A 156 -8.87 9.30 -0.65
C HIS A 156 -8.94 10.66 -1.35
N PRO A 157 -10.03 11.03 -2.04
CA PRO A 157 -10.14 12.32 -2.74
C PRO A 157 -9.84 13.55 -1.86
N ASP A 158 -10.10 13.49 -0.57
CA ASP A 158 -9.77 14.57 0.38
C ASP A 158 -8.27 14.64 0.72
N ARG A 159 -7.46 13.65 0.29
CA ARG A 159 -6.04 13.50 0.63
C ARG A 159 -5.11 13.49 -0.59
N PHE A 160 -5.64 13.22 -1.75
CA PHE A 160 -4.87 13.08 -2.98
C PHE A 160 -5.54 13.84 -4.11
N GLU A 161 -4.84 14.84 -4.60
CA GLU A 161 -5.17 15.58 -5.81
C GLU A 161 -4.18 15.18 -6.91
N PRO A 162 -4.64 14.46 -7.96
CA PRO A 162 -3.76 14.01 -9.03
C PRO A 162 -3.18 15.20 -9.80
N ASP A 163 -1.87 15.14 -10.06
CA ASP A 163 -1.22 16.16 -10.88
C ASP A 163 -1.26 15.77 -12.38
N PRO A 164 -2.03 16.48 -13.22
CA PRO A 164 -2.16 16.18 -14.63
C PRO A 164 -0.85 16.36 -15.42
N ALA A 165 0.15 17.06 -14.86
CA ALA A 165 1.44 17.25 -15.49
C ALA A 165 2.21 15.93 -15.71
N ILE A 166 1.82 14.85 -15.02
CA ILE A 166 2.41 13.52 -15.21
C ILE A 166 2.32 13.06 -16.66
N ALA A 167 1.24 13.37 -17.38
CA ALA A 167 1.08 12.99 -18.79
C ALA A 167 2.14 13.66 -19.69
N GLU A 168 2.45 14.94 -19.45
CA GLU A 168 3.50 15.67 -20.17
C GLU A 168 4.88 15.14 -19.77
N GLU A 169 5.12 14.88 -18.49
CA GLU A 169 6.39 14.36 -17.96
C GLU A 169 6.79 13.04 -18.61
N ILE A 170 5.83 12.13 -18.82
CA ILE A 170 6.07 10.86 -19.52
C ILE A 170 5.92 10.96 -21.04
N GLY A 171 5.57 12.14 -21.60
CA GLY A 171 5.37 12.37 -23.03
C GLY A 171 4.16 11.62 -23.60
N LEU A 172 3.11 11.42 -22.81
CA LEU A 172 1.87 10.75 -23.24
C LEU A 172 1.01 11.69 -24.09
N ALA A 173 0.55 11.21 -25.25
CA ALA A 173 -0.37 11.98 -26.10
C ALA A 173 -1.77 12.06 -25.45
N PRO A 174 -2.58 13.11 -25.77
CA PRO A 174 -3.88 13.33 -25.11
C PRO A 174 -4.88 12.17 -25.26
N ASP A 175 -4.86 11.50 -26.40
CA ASP A 175 -5.79 10.40 -26.73
C ASP A 175 -5.11 9.02 -26.61
N GLU A 176 -3.90 8.96 -26.10
CA GLU A 176 -3.14 7.72 -25.94
C GLU A 176 -3.52 7.03 -24.64
N GLN A 177 -3.91 5.75 -24.74
CA GLN A 177 -4.16 4.91 -23.57
C GLN A 177 -2.84 4.53 -22.89
N LEU A 178 -2.87 4.47 -21.57
CA LEU A 178 -1.70 4.13 -20.75
C LEU A 178 -1.93 2.85 -19.97
N VAL A 179 -1.04 1.90 -20.13
CA VAL A 179 -0.94 0.70 -19.29
C VAL A 179 0.29 0.80 -18.39
N VAL A 180 0.09 0.70 -17.08
CA VAL A 180 1.21 0.58 -16.12
C VAL A 180 1.37 -0.89 -15.76
N MET A 181 2.56 -1.43 -15.98
CA MET A 181 2.90 -2.82 -15.70
C MET A 181 3.90 -2.91 -14.53
N ARG A 182 3.64 -3.79 -13.55
CA ARG A 182 4.56 -4.05 -12.42
C ARG A 182 5.05 -5.48 -12.41
N LEU A 183 6.36 -5.65 -12.45
CA LEU A 183 7.07 -6.93 -12.39
C LEU A 183 7.86 -7.03 -11.07
N VAL A 184 7.61 -8.10 -10.29
CA VAL A 184 8.22 -8.30 -8.95
C VAL A 184 9.18 -9.48 -8.93
N SER A 185 8.89 -10.56 -9.64
CA SER A 185 9.58 -11.86 -9.53
C SER A 185 10.47 -12.21 -10.72
N TRP A 186 10.85 -11.25 -11.54
CA TRP A 186 11.60 -11.49 -12.77
C TRP A 186 12.92 -12.26 -12.58
N GLU A 187 13.70 -11.95 -11.52
CA GLU A 187 14.96 -12.66 -11.24
C GLU A 187 14.75 -14.12 -10.80
N ALA A 188 13.62 -14.44 -10.17
CA ALA A 188 13.32 -15.80 -9.71
C ALA A 188 12.87 -16.72 -10.84
N ALA A 189 12.30 -16.20 -11.92
CA ALA A 189 11.79 -16.99 -13.04
C ALA A 189 12.91 -17.55 -13.93
N HIS A 190 14.06 -16.87 -14.02
CA HIS A 190 15.22 -17.36 -14.80
C HIS A 190 15.91 -18.59 -14.20
N ASP A 191 15.83 -18.80 -12.87
CA ASP A 191 16.62 -19.83 -12.19
C ASP A 191 15.86 -21.13 -11.85
N ILE A 192 14.52 -21.18 -11.91
CA ILE A 192 13.75 -22.33 -11.37
C ILE A 192 12.68 -22.88 -12.35
N GLY A 193 12.57 -22.42 -13.58
CA GLY A 193 11.59 -22.96 -14.55
C GLY A 193 10.12 -22.82 -14.11
N ASP A 194 9.82 -21.86 -13.23
CA ASP A 194 8.48 -21.50 -12.84
C ASP A 194 8.14 -20.17 -13.54
N GLU A 195 7.21 -20.26 -14.43
CA GLU A 195 6.75 -19.35 -15.46
C GLU A 195 6.25 -18.01 -14.84
N GLY A 196 7.17 -17.02 -14.75
CA GLY A 196 6.80 -15.61 -14.76
C GLY A 196 5.95 -15.30 -16.00
N ILE A 197 5.61 -14.06 -16.33
CA ILE A 197 4.98 -13.78 -17.62
C ILE A 197 5.97 -14.30 -18.67
N ASP A 198 5.72 -15.50 -19.18
CA ASP A 198 6.67 -16.31 -19.99
C ASP A 198 7.18 -15.60 -21.23
N ASP A 199 6.44 -14.57 -21.65
CA ASP A 199 6.82 -13.69 -22.71
C ASP A 199 6.29 -12.28 -22.42
N ILE A 200 7.00 -11.53 -21.55
CA ILE A 200 6.65 -10.13 -21.26
C ILE A 200 6.70 -9.31 -22.53
N ALA A 201 7.62 -9.60 -23.44
CA ALA A 201 7.72 -8.92 -24.71
C ALA A 201 6.45 -9.14 -25.56
N ASP A 202 5.96 -10.41 -25.66
CA ASP A 202 4.69 -10.71 -26.35
C ASP A 202 3.50 -10.00 -25.66
N ALA A 203 3.47 -9.98 -24.32
CA ALA A 203 2.43 -9.29 -23.59
C ALA A 203 2.42 -7.78 -23.89
N VAL A 204 3.59 -7.14 -23.88
CA VAL A 204 3.74 -5.72 -24.21
C VAL A 204 3.35 -5.46 -25.67
N GLU A 205 3.84 -6.26 -26.63
CA GLU A 205 3.50 -6.14 -28.05
C GLU A 205 1.98 -6.24 -28.28
N ARG A 206 1.30 -7.14 -27.58
CA ARG A 206 -0.16 -7.29 -27.69
C ARG A 206 -0.92 -6.08 -27.16
N LEU A 207 -0.49 -5.48 -26.03
CA LEU A 207 -1.10 -4.28 -25.48
C LEU A 207 -0.84 -3.05 -26.38
N GLU A 208 0.38 -2.91 -26.88
CA GLU A 208 0.76 -1.84 -27.81
C GLU A 208 0.04 -1.98 -29.18
N ALA A 209 -0.29 -3.18 -29.61
CA ALA A 209 -1.08 -3.42 -30.83
C ALA A 209 -2.52 -2.87 -30.73
N GLU A 210 -3.08 -2.76 -29.51
CA GLU A 210 -4.36 -2.09 -29.26
C GLU A 210 -4.23 -0.54 -29.23
N GLY A 211 -3.02 0.00 -29.38
CA GLY A 211 -2.75 1.43 -29.37
C GLY A 211 -2.41 1.99 -27.98
N ALA A 212 -2.23 1.14 -26.99
CA ALA A 212 -1.83 1.58 -25.65
C ALA A 212 -0.31 1.77 -25.57
N ARG A 213 0.11 2.74 -24.78
CA ARG A 213 1.50 2.88 -24.34
C ARG A 213 1.72 2.07 -23.08
N VAL A 214 2.75 1.23 -23.04
CA VAL A 214 3.11 0.45 -21.85
C VAL A 214 4.28 1.10 -21.13
N ILE A 215 4.13 1.33 -19.81
CA ILE A 215 5.22 1.73 -18.91
C ILE A 215 5.42 0.62 -17.89
N ILE A 216 6.68 0.20 -17.70
CA ILE A 216 7.04 -0.93 -16.84
C ILE A 216 7.80 -0.42 -15.61
N THR A 217 7.41 -0.90 -14.43
CA THR A 217 8.19 -0.78 -13.20
C THR A 217 8.60 -2.17 -12.74
N ALA A 218 9.88 -2.40 -12.49
CA ALA A 218 10.43 -3.70 -12.11
C ALA A 218 11.30 -3.60 -10.86
N GLU A 219 11.47 -4.71 -10.14
CA GLU A 219 12.43 -4.81 -9.02
C GLU A 219 13.85 -5.19 -9.47
N GLY A 220 13.99 -5.70 -10.68
CA GLY A 220 15.26 -6.06 -11.32
C GLY A 220 15.43 -5.37 -12.68
N ASP A 221 16.54 -5.63 -13.34
CA ASP A 221 16.83 -5.08 -14.67
C ASP A 221 15.87 -5.66 -15.71
N LEU A 222 15.34 -4.79 -16.59
CA LEU A 222 14.48 -5.23 -17.69
C LEU A 222 15.32 -5.85 -18.82
N PRO A 223 14.74 -6.76 -19.63
CA PRO A 223 15.34 -7.20 -20.88
C PRO A 223 15.65 -6.00 -21.80
N PRO A 224 16.76 -6.05 -22.58
CA PRO A 224 17.17 -4.92 -23.41
C PRO A 224 16.11 -4.40 -24.38
N GLU A 225 15.21 -5.27 -24.85
CA GLU A 225 14.10 -4.94 -25.73
C GLU A 225 12.97 -4.16 -25.05
N LEU A 226 12.95 -4.12 -23.70
CA LEU A 226 11.93 -3.44 -22.87
C LEU A 226 12.49 -2.25 -22.07
N GLU A 227 13.80 -1.99 -22.12
CA GLU A 227 14.42 -0.87 -21.39
C GLU A 227 13.78 0.49 -21.72
N ASP A 228 13.35 0.69 -22.98
CA ASP A 228 12.66 1.92 -23.40
C ASP A 228 11.29 2.13 -22.75
N ARG A 229 10.72 1.11 -22.12
CA ARG A 229 9.44 1.16 -21.41
C ARG A 229 9.61 1.30 -19.89
N GLU A 230 10.84 1.32 -19.40
CA GLU A 230 11.10 1.47 -17.99
C GLU A 230 10.58 2.82 -17.46
N LEU A 231 9.97 2.76 -16.25
CA LEU A 231 9.46 3.94 -15.56
C LEU A 231 10.58 4.93 -15.26
N SER A 232 10.43 6.17 -15.72
CA SER A 232 11.43 7.23 -15.58
C SER A 232 11.03 8.35 -14.60
N VAL A 233 9.88 8.24 -13.92
CA VAL A 233 9.43 9.25 -12.96
C VAL A 233 9.87 8.94 -11.54
N ALA A 234 9.93 9.97 -10.71
CA ALA A 234 10.29 9.84 -9.31
C ALA A 234 9.29 8.96 -8.54
N PRO A 235 9.73 8.17 -7.54
CA PRO A 235 8.87 7.22 -6.83
C PRO A 235 7.62 7.84 -6.20
N GLU A 236 7.69 9.07 -5.73
CA GLU A 236 6.55 9.81 -5.15
C GLU A 236 5.48 10.18 -6.18
N ARG A 237 5.79 10.10 -7.50
CA ARG A 237 4.87 10.37 -8.60
C ARG A 237 4.07 9.15 -9.05
N ILE A 238 4.31 7.98 -8.46
CA ILE A 238 3.68 6.72 -8.89
C ILE A 238 2.15 6.78 -8.85
N HIS A 239 1.56 7.46 -7.87
CA HIS A 239 0.11 7.55 -7.74
C HIS A 239 -0.53 8.46 -8.80
N ASP A 240 0.16 9.53 -9.22
CA ASP A 240 -0.26 10.36 -10.36
C ASP A 240 -0.27 9.52 -11.65
N LEU A 241 0.76 8.69 -11.82
CA LEU A 241 0.85 7.77 -12.96
C LEU A 241 -0.27 6.74 -12.96
N LEU A 242 -0.53 6.10 -11.81
CA LEU A 242 -1.61 5.12 -11.66
C LEU A 242 -3.00 5.75 -11.87
N TYR A 243 -3.23 6.97 -11.40
CA TYR A 243 -4.47 7.69 -11.65
C TYR A 243 -4.67 8.03 -13.13
N ARG A 244 -3.59 8.38 -13.86
CA ARG A 244 -3.64 8.69 -15.28
C ARG A 244 -3.77 7.43 -16.15
N ALA A 245 -3.39 6.26 -15.62
CA ALA A 245 -3.44 5.02 -16.36
C ALA A 245 -4.88 4.59 -16.67
N ASP A 246 -5.06 3.96 -17.83
CA ASP A 246 -6.32 3.32 -18.23
C ASP A 246 -6.39 1.88 -17.73
N LEU A 247 -5.23 1.30 -17.39
CA LEU A 247 -5.13 -0.06 -16.87
C LEU A 247 -3.83 -0.27 -16.08
N PHE A 248 -3.92 -0.98 -14.97
CA PHE A 248 -2.77 -1.58 -14.27
C PHE A 248 -2.73 -3.09 -14.53
N VAL A 249 -1.54 -3.63 -14.83
CA VAL A 249 -1.29 -5.09 -14.93
C VAL A 249 -0.05 -5.43 -14.12
N GLY A 250 -0.10 -6.38 -13.20
CA GLY A 250 1.13 -6.72 -12.49
C GLY A 250 0.99 -7.76 -11.39
N GLU A 251 2.10 -7.97 -10.68
CA GLU A 251 2.26 -8.96 -9.60
C GLU A 251 2.15 -8.34 -8.20
N SER A 252 2.01 -7.02 -8.09
CA SER A 252 1.90 -6.30 -6.82
C SER A 252 0.45 -6.11 -6.39
N ALA A 253 0.02 -6.77 -5.33
CA ALA A 253 -1.32 -6.60 -4.76
C ALA A 253 -1.53 -5.17 -4.21
N THR A 254 -0.49 -4.54 -3.65
CA THR A 254 -0.56 -3.15 -3.18
C THR A 254 -0.86 -2.20 -4.34
N MET A 255 -0.08 -2.26 -5.43
CA MET A 255 -0.31 -1.38 -6.59
C MET A 255 -1.64 -1.67 -7.29
N ALA A 256 -2.10 -2.93 -7.31
CA ALA A 256 -3.43 -3.28 -7.80
C ALA A 256 -4.55 -2.66 -6.96
N THR A 257 -4.39 -2.62 -5.62
CA THR A 257 -5.32 -1.96 -4.70
C THR A 257 -5.25 -0.43 -4.86
N GLU A 258 -4.06 0.16 -4.95
CA GLU A 258 -3.85 1.59 -5.20
C GLU A 258 -4.54 2.02 -6.50
N SER A 259 -4.33 1.28 -7.59
CA SER A 259 -4.99 1.54 -8.88
C SER A 259 -6.51 1.49 -8.75
N ALA A 260 -7.04 0.45 -8.12
CA ALA A 260 -8.48 0.27 -7.94
C ALA A 260 -9.13 1.42 -7.13
N VAL A 261 -8.53 1.86 -6.04
CA VAL A 261 -9.06 2.98 -5.23
C VAL A 261 -8.93 4.32 -5.95
N LEU A 262 -7.97 4.45 -6.88
CA LEU A 262 -7.85 5.59 -7.78
C LEU A 262 -8.88 5.55 -8.93
N GLY A 263 -9.54 4.40 -9.17
CA GLY A 263 -10.53 4.20 -10.23
C GLY A 263 -9.95 3.60 -11.51
N THR A 264 -8.66 3.26 -11.51
CA THR A 264 -8.01 2.58 -12.62
C THR A 264 -8.21 1.07 -12.45
N PRO A 265 -8.81 0.37 -13.43
CA PRO A 265 -8.97 -1.08 -13.36
C PRO A 265 -7.62 -1.77 -13.23
N ALA A 266 -7.57 -2.83 -12.42
CA ALA A 266 -6.32 -3.53 -12.16
C ALA A 266 -6.42 -5.03 -12.45
N ILE A 267 -5.38 -5.58 -13.08
CA ILE A 267 -5.21 -7.01 -13.28
C ILE A 267 -4.05 -7.48 -12.42
N LEU A 268 -4.37 -8.32 -11.44
CA LEU A 268 -3.38 -8.94 -10.57
C LEU A 268 -3.05 -10.35 -11.05
N VAL A 269 -1.78 -10.58 -11.36
CA VAL A 269 -1.21 -11.89 -11.68
C VAL A 269 -0.42 -12.36 -10.46
N SER A 270 -0.90 -13.37 -9.75
CA SER A 270 -0.27 -13.81 -8.51
C SER A 270 -0.58 -15.27 -8.25
N THR A 271 0.38 -16.00 -7.64
CA THR A 271 0.15 -17.35 -7.13
C THR A 271 -0.49 -17.37 -5.75
N ILE A 272 -0.59 -16.20 -5.09
CA ILE A 272 -1.21 -16.06 -3.77
C ILE A 272 -2.70 -15.79 -3.96
N GLU A 273 -3.53 -16.70 -3.46
CA GLU A 273 -4.98 -16.55 -3.42
C GLU A 273 -5.47 -16.12 -2.03
N GLY A 274 -6.69 -15.59 -1.97
CA GLY A 274 -7.39 -15.36 -0.70
C GLY A 274 -7.02 -14.06 0.02
N MET A 275 -6.37 -13.10 -0.66
CA MET A 275 -6.17 -11.75 -0.14
C MET A 275 -7.52 -11.03 -0.04
N GLY A 276 -7.90 -10.58 1.16
CA GLY A 276 -9.21 -10.01 1.45
C GLY A 276 -9.50 -8.75 0.66
N ASN A 277 -8.53 -7.82 0.55
CA ASN A 277 -8.62 -6.60 -0.25
C ASN A 277 -8.89 -6.89 -1.73
N VAL A 278 -8.11 -7.78 -2.34
CA VAL A 278 -8.26 -8.17 -3.76
C VAL A 278 -9.62 -8.81 -4.00
N ARG A 279 -10.08 -9.66 -3.07
CA ARG A 279 -11.38 -10.31 -3.20
C ARG A 279 -12.53 -9.31 -3.12
N GLU A 280 -12.53 -8.39 -2.15
CA GLU A 280 -13.55 -7.35 -2.03
C GLU A 280 -13.57 -6.45 -3.27
N LEU A 281 -12.41 -5.98 -3.74
CA LEU A 281 -12.29 -5.14 -4.93
C LEU A 281 -12.75 -5.85 -6.22
N ARG A 282 -12.58 -7.16 -6.30
CA ARG A 282 -13.04 -7.99 -7.42
C ARG A 282 -14.54 -8.26 -7.35
N ASP A 283 -15.02 -8.77 -6.19
CA ASP A 283 -16.36 -9.36 -6.09
C ASP A 283 -17.45 -8.31 -5.81
N GLU A 284 -17.12 -7.21 -5.12
CA GLU A 284 -18.07 -6.16 -4.75
C GLU A 284 -18.02 -4.96 -5.71
N TYR A 285 -16.80 -4.53 -6.09
CA TYR A 285 -16.63 -3.32 -6.91
C TYR A 285 -16.26 -3.60 -8.37
N GLY A 286 -15.76 -4.80 -8.68
CA GLY A 286 -15.34 -5.17 -10.03
C GLY A 286 -14.18 -4.33 -10.57
N LEU A 287 -13.36 -3.77 -9.70
CA LEU A 287 -12.20 -2.94 -10.04
C LEU A 287 -10.89 -3.73 -10.16
N VAL A 288 -10.85 -4.96 -9.61
CA VAL A 288 -9.69 -5.85 -9.72
C VAL A 288 -10.09 -7.16 -10.39
N PHE A 289 -9.21 -7.66 -11.26
CA PHE A 289 -9.31 -8.98 -11.87
C PHE A 289 -8.08 -9.78 -11.47
N SER A 290 -8.23 -10.89 -10.76
CA SER A 290 -7.11 -11.69 -10.25
C SER A 290 -7.04 -13.05 -10.91
N TYR A 291 -5.84 -13.45 -11.31
CA TYR A 291 -5.56 -14.73 -11.96
C TYR A 291 -4.40 -15.42 -11.26
N ALA A 292 -4.58 -16.70 -10.82
CA ALA A 292 -3.60 -17.46 -10.06
C ALA A 292 -3.32 -18.85 -10.65
N ASP A 293 -4.11 -19.31 -11.61
CA ASP A 293 -3.99 -20.65 -12.22
C ASP A 293 -2.82 -20.72 -13.23
N GLY A 294 -2.54 -21.92 -13.76
CA GLY A 294 -1.46 -22.17 -14.73
C GLY A 294 -1.60 -21.45 -16.07
N ARG A 295 -2.73 -20.77 -16.33
CA ARG A 295 -2.94 -19.91 -17.51
C ARG A 295 -3.15 -18.45 -17.12
N ARG A 296 -2.70 -18.05 -15.92
CA ARG A 296 -2.89 -16.71 -15.36
C ARG A 296 -2.43 -15.59 -16.29
N HIS A 297 -1.27 -15.77 -16.94
CA HIS A 297 -0.67 -14.76 -17.82
C HIS A 297 -1.50 -14.57 -19.08
N GLU A 298 -1.84 -15.66 -19.79
CA GLU A 298 -2.67 -15.60 -21.00
C GLU A 298 -4.05 -14.99 -20.70
N ARG A 299 -4.69 -15.40 -19.60
CA ARG A 299 -5.99 -14.85 -19.19
C ARG A 299 -5.91 -13.38 -18.78
N ALA A 300 -4.83 -12.99 -18.13
CA ALA A 300 -4.57 -11.59 -17.74
C ALA A 300 -4.48 -10.70 -18.98
N ILE A 301 -3.67 -11.09 -19.97
CA ILE A 301 -3.51 -10.32 -21.21
C ILE A 301 -4.79 -10.28 -22.03
N GLN A 302 -5.53 -11.40 -22.14
CA GLN A 302 -6.84 -11.42 -22.80
C GLN A 302 -7.83 -10.45 -22.12
N LYS A 303 -7.84 -10.39 -20.78
CA LYS A 303 -8.68 -9.44 -20.04
C LYS A 303 -8.18 -8.00 -20.22
N ALA A 304 -6.88 -7.78 -20.26
CA ALA A 304 -6.27 -6.46 -20.48
C ALA A 304 -6.74 -5.88 -21.84
N VAL A 305 -6.60 -6.64 -22.92
CA VAL A 305 -7.09 -6.26 -24.25
C VAL A 305 -8.59 -5.95 -24.21
N SER A 306 -9.38 -6.81 -23.55
CA SER A 306 -10.84 -6.58 -23.42
C SER A 306 -11.19 -5.30 -22.64
N ILE A 307 -10.35 -4.87 -21.67
CA ILE A 307 -10.57 -3.62 -20.93
C ILE A 307 -10.24 -2.42 -21.81
N LEU A 308 -9.13 -2.46 -22.54
CA LEU A 308 -8.71 -1.38 -23.45
C LEU A 308 -9.69 -1.14 -24.60
N ASP A 309 -10.32 -2.20 -25.10
CA ASP A 309 -11.34 -2.14 -26.16
C ASP A 309 -12.76 -1.76 -25.62
N GLY A 310 -12.93 -1.83 -24.28
CA GLY A 310 -14.25 -1.66 -23.65
C GLY A 310 -14.58 -0.20 -23.35
N ASP A 311 -15.86 0.04 -22.99
CA ASP A 311 -16.41 1.31 -22.57
C ASP A 311 -17.00 1.23 -21.15
N GLU A 312 -16.41 0.40 -20.28
CA GLU A 312 -16.91 0.21 -18.91
C GLU A 312 -16.74 1.50 -18.07
N ASP A 313 -17.76 1.85 -17.29
CA ASP A 313 -17.72 3.04 -16.41
C ASP A 313 -16.95 2.75 -15.12
N TRP A 314 -15.63 2.88 -15.16
CA TRP A 314 -14.75 2.71 -14.00
C TRP A 314 -14.96 3.81 -12.94
N ALA A 315 -15.36 5.00 -13.38
CA ALA A 315 -15.63 6.11 -12.47
C ALA A 315 -16.85 5.83 -11.60
N GLU A 316 -17.91 5.18 -12.14
CA GLU A 316 -19.08 4.76 -11.36
C GLU A 316 -18.68 3.72 -10.30
N ARG A 317 -17.86 2.72 -10.67
CA ARG A 317 -17.38 1.70 -9.73
C ARG A 317 -16.55 2.31 -8.60
N ARG A 318 -15.67 3.28 -8.92
CA ARG A 318 -14.94 4.06 -7.92
C ARG A 318 -15.88 4.84 -7.01
N ARG A 319 -16.89 5.51 -7.55
CA ARG A 319 -17.88 6.27 -6.74
C ARG A 319 -18.59 5.36 -5.73
N GLN A 320 -18.98 4.16 -6.15
CA GLN A 320 -19.56 3.16 -5.26
C GLN A 320 -18.59 2.77 -4.14
N LEU A 321 -17.34 2.46 -4.47
CA LEU A 321 -16.31 2.16 -3.49
C LEU A 321 -16.15 3.30 -2.46
N LEU A 322 -16.01 4.54 -2.93
CA LEU A 322 -15.81 5.69 -2.06
C LEU A 322 -17.05 6.03 -1.22
N ALA A 323 -18.27 5.67 -1.66
CA ALA A 323 -19.48 5.83 -0.87
C ALA A 323 -19.54 4.83 0.31
N ASP A 324 -18.95 3.65 0.16
CA ASP A 324 -18.95 2.60 1.18
C ASP A 324 -17.76 2.70 2.15
N LYS A 325 -16.69 3.42 1.75
CA LYS A 325 -15.41 3.45 2.49
C LYS A 325 -15.15 4.84 3.08
N ILE A 326 -14.32 4.87 4.11
CA ILE A 326 -13.96 6.09 4.85
C ILE A 326 -12.59 6.62 4.45
N ASP A 327 -12.34 7.91 4.73
CA ASP A 327 -10.99 8.46 4.83
C ASP A 327 -10.26 7.81 6.01
N THR A 328 -9.31 6.93 5.71
CA THR A 328 -8.58 6.17 6.72
C THR A 328 -7.68 7.07 7.59
N THR A 329 -7.19 8.21 7.07
CA THR A 329 -6.43 9.18 7.88
C THR A 329 -7.28 9.77 9.00
N ASN A 330 -8.54 10.15 8.73
CA ASN A 330 -9.44 10.62 9.77
C ASN A 330 -9.66 9.58 10.88
N PHE A 331 -9.75 8.31 10.51
CA PHE A 331 -9.85 7.21 11.47
C PHE A 331 -8.58 7.08 12.32
N VAL A 332 -7.40 7.13 11.69
CA VAL A 332 -6.09 7.03 12.39
C VAL A 332 -5.94 8.18 13.39
N THR A 333 -6.18 9.42 12.99
CA THR A 333 -6.03 10.60 13.87
C THR A 333 -7.01 10.57 15.04
N ALA A 334 -8.26 10.19 14.81
CA ALA A 334 -9.24 10.08 15.87
C ALA A 334 -8.90 8.98 16.90
N LEU A 335 -8.34 7.84 16.46
CA LEU A 335 -7.86 6.81 17.38
C LEU A 335 -6.72 7.30 18.29
N VAL A 336 -5.87 8.19 17.78
CA VAL A 336 -4.81 8.81 18.58
C VAL A 336 -5.39 9.72 19.65
N GLU A 337 -6.34 10.57 19.29
CA GLU A 337 -6.88 11.62 20.16
C GLU A 337 -7.88 11.08 21.21
N ASP A 338 -8.83 10.23 20.78
CA ASP A 338 -10.01 9.88 21.59
C ASP A 338 -10.15 8.38 21.89
N ASP A 339 -9.23 7.52 21.42
CA ASP A 339 -9.39 6.05 21.45
C ASP A 339 -10.77 5.61 20.92
N ALA A 340 -11.26 6.31 19.88
CA ALA A 340 -12.57 6.09 19.31
C ALA A 340 -12.71 4.65 18.80
N THR A 341 -13.62 3.87 19.43
CA THR A 341 -13.92 2.49 19.00
C THR A 341 -15.13 2.43 18.08
N SER A 342 -15.93 3.51 18.01
CA SER A 342 -17.12 3.57 17.15
C SER A 342 -16.76 4.05 15.76
N VAL A 343 -16.66 3.11 14.85
CA VAL A 343 -16.35 3.35 13.41
C VAL A 343 -17.51 4.02 12.68
N ASP A 344 -18.73 3.92 13.22
CA ASP A 344 -19.92 4.51 12.60
C ASP A 344 -19.87 6.04 12.51
N VAL A 345 -19.05 6.69 13.34
CA VAL A 345 -18.82 8.15 13.31
C VAL A 345 -18.10 8.57 12.01
N PHE A 346 -17.33 7.66 11.39
CA PHE A 346 -16.51 7.94 10.20
C PHE A 346 -17.20 7.54 8.89
N ARG A 347 -18.34 6.83 8.93
CA ARG A 347 -19.12 6.52 7.72
C ARG A 347 -19.67 7.84 7.17
N ASN A 348 -19.19 8.22 6.00
CA ASN A 348 -19.54 9.46 5.35
C ASN A 348 -21.07 9.54 5.09
N PRO A 349 -21.76 10.64 5.46
CA PRO A 349 -23.04 10.94 4.87
C PRO A 349 -22.78 11.32 3.41
N ALA A 350 -23.31 10.54 2.48
CA ALA A 350 -23.24 10.63 1.03
C ALA A 350 -22.41 11.81 0.47
N LEU A 351 -21.33 11.51 -0.26
CA LEU A 351 -20.62 12.53 -1.04
C LEU A 351 -21.63 13.27 -1.92
N PRO A 352 -21.65 14.63 -1.90
CA PRO A 352 -22.51 15.38 -2.80
C PRO A 352 -22.13 15.07 -4.26
N ASP A 353 -23.13 14.85 -5.11
CA ASP A 353 -22.98 14.69 -6.55
C ASP A 353 -22.07 15.79 -7.12
N GLN A 354 -20.87 15.39 -7.61
CA GLN A 354 -19.99 16.26 -8.39
C GLN A 354 -20.10 15.92 -9.86
#